data_00e0dd5aea6aee6d71095133589c802c
#
_entry.id   00e0dd5aea6aee6d71095133589c802c
#
_cell.length_a   1.000
_cell.length_b   1.000
_cell.length_c   1.000
_cell.angle_alpha   90.00
_cell.angle_beta   90.00
_cell.angle_gamma   90.00
#
_symmetry.space_group_name_H-M   'P 1'
#
loop_
_entity.id
_entity.type
_entity.pdbx_description
1 polymer ?
#
loop_
_entity_poly.entity_id
_entity_poly.type
_entity_poly.pdbx_seq_one_letter_code
_entity_poly.pdbx_strand_id
1 'polypeptide(L)'
;MKLYDITRELFSTAVYPGDPVPTAEPVNEIQKGDAFNLTRITLGTHSGTHMDAPWHYIPEGKTIEAVTLEQTIGPCHVVSMEGKLTREILEHTVPEDCERLLIHGEIELTSEGAGYLAGRNLQLLGVEGMTVGSEETTDQVHRTLLETGM
;
A
#
# COMPACT_ATOMS: atom_id res chain seq x y z
N MET A 1 23.29 -5.50 -8.00
CA MET A 1 21.92 -5.10 -7.61
C MET A 1 21.96 -4.72 -6.14
N LYS A 2 21.38 -3.60 -5.76
CA LYS A 2 21.25 -3.17 -4.37
C LYS A 2 19.82 -3.42 -3.93
N LEU A 3 19.64 -4.14 -2.81
CA LEU A 3 18.33 -4.43 -2.23
C LEU A 3 18.08 -3.47 -1.07
N TYR A 4 16.85 -3.00 -0.98
CA TYR A 4 16.37 -2.20 0.14
C TYR A 4 15.15 -2.89 0.72
N ASP A 5 15.18 -3.21 2.00
CA ASP A 5 14.02 -3.65 2.73
C ASP A 5 13.25 -2.40 3.20
N ILE A 6 12.03 -2.26 2.70
CA ILE A 6 11.12 -1.15 3.04
C ILE A 6 9.93 -1.64 3.87
N THR A 7 9.97 -2.89 4.36
CA THR A 7 8.89 -3.44 5.17
C THR A 7 8.89 -2.88 6.59
N ARG A 8 7.69 -2.70 7.13
CA ARG A 8 7.48 -2.39 8.56
C ARG A 8 7.18 -3.67 9.32
N GLU A 9 7.64 -3.75 10.56
CA GLU A 9 7.36 -4.89 11.42
C GLU A 9 5.85 -4.96 11.73
N LEU A 10 5.26 -6.14 11.51
CA LEU A 10 3.81 -6.34 11.48
C LEU A 10 3.10 -6.05 12.82
N PHE A 11 3.70 -6.46 13.94
CA PHE A 11 3.06 -6.41 15.26
C PHE A 11 3.30 -5.11 16.01
N SER A 12 4.28 -4.30 15.61
CA SER A 12 4.62 -3.02 16.22
C SER A 12 4.20 -1.80 15.38
N THR A 13 3.82 -2.00 14.11
CA THR A 13 3.32 -0.93 13.25
C THR A 13 1.94 -0.46 13.70
N ALA A 14 1.69 0.85 13.62
CA ALA A 14 0.38 1.40 13.88
C ALA A 14 -0.68 0.78 12.95
N VAL A 15 -1.86 0.54 13.50
CA VAL A 15 -3.01 -0.04 12.79
C VAL A 15 -3.99 1.08 12.45
N TYR A 16 -4.61 1.01 11.28
CA TYR A 16 -5.63 1.97 10.89
C TYR A 16 -6.79 1.95 11.90
N PRO A 17 -7.34 3.11 12.31
CA PRO A 17 -8.41 3.18 13.29
C PRO A 17 -9.63 2.35 12.87
N GLY A 18 -9.99 1.37 13.72
CA GLY A 18 -11.10 0.45 13.48
C GLY A 18 -10.72 -0.91 12.90
N ASP A 19 -9.51 -1.06 12.39
CA ASP A 19 -9.03 -2.35 11.88
C ASP A 19 -8.59 -3.32 12.98
N PRO A 20 -8.62 -4.63 12.71
CA PRO A 20 -8.16 -5.64 13.66
C PRO A 20 -6.65 -5.51 13.95
N VAL A 21 -6.29 -5.46 15.22
CA VAL A 21 -4.88 -5.46 15.63
C VAL A 21 -4.27 -6.84 15.37
N PRO A 22 -3.12 -6.94 14.70
CA PRO A 22 -2.43 -8.21 14.48
C PRO A 22 -2.07 -8.90 15.81
N THR A 23 -2.33 -10.21 15.89
CA THR A 23 -1.99 -11.03 17.05
C THR A 23 -1.23 -12.28 16.64
N ALA A 24 -0.33 -12.73 17.53
CA ALA A 24 0.42 -13.97 17.40
C ALA A 24 0.24 -14.82 18.65
N GLU A 25 -0.33 -16.01 18.52
CA GLU A 25 -0.63 -16.93 19.60
C GLU A 25 0.13 -18.23 19.40
N PRO A 26 1.02 -18.64 20.34
CA PRO A 26 1.65 -19.96 20.30
C PRO A 26 0.61 -21.06 20.36
N VAL A 27 0.64 -21.98 19.39
CA VAL A 27 -0.21 -23.18 19.33
C VAL A 27 0.55 -24.40 19.86
N ASN A 28 1.83 -24.53 19.46
CA ASN A 28 2.75 -25.54 19.96
C ASN A 28 4.07 -24.88 20.38
N GLU A 29 4.68 -25.37 21.44
CA GLU A 29 5.93 -24.82 21.98
C GLU A 29 6.85 -25.95 22.44
N ILE A 30 8.05 -26.06 21.83
CA ILE A 30 9.08 -27.04 22.23
C ILE A 30 9.41 -26.92 23.71
N GLN A 31 9.43 -25.69 24.24
CA GLN A 31 9.68 -25.42 25.64
C GLN A 31 8.61 -26.01 26.57
N LYS A 32 7.41 -26.30 26.06
CA LYS A 32 6.32 -26.95 26.79
C LYS A 32 6.20 -28.45 26.51
N GLY A 33 7.15 -29.02 25.76
CA GLY A 33 7.22 -30.44 25.46
C GLY A 33 6.63 -30.84 24.09
N ASP A 34 6.22 -29.90 23.27
CA ASP A 34 5.77 -30.19 21.92
C ASP A 34 6.93 -30.55 20.98
N ALA A 35 6.64 -31.24 19.88
CA ALA A 35 7.65 -31.64 18.89
C ALA A 35 8.20 -30.47 18.06
N PHE A 36 7.46 -29.36 17.96
CA PHE A 36 7.82 -28.17 17.17
C PHE A 36 7.16 -26.92 17.72
N ASN A 37 7.60 -25.75 17.26
CA ASN A 37 6.92 -24.49 17.53
C ASN A 37 5.95 -24.18 16.38
N LEU A 38 4.73 -23.79 16.72
CA LEU A 38 3.71 -23.32 15.79
C LEU A 38 3.00 -22.11 16.36
N THR A 39 2.87 -21.05 15.58
CA THR A 39 2.16 -19.83 15.96
C THR A 39 0.97 -19.58 15.04
N ARG A 40 -0.18 -19.29 15.62
CA ARG A 40 -1.33 -18.76 14.89
C ARG A 40 -1.16 -17.25 14.76
N ILE A 41 -1.38 -16.73 13.54
CA ILE A 41 -1.42 -15.29 13.29
C ILE A 41 -2.83 -14.91 12.88
N THR A 42 -3.36 -13.85 13.46
CA THR A 42 -4.63 -13.23 13.07
C THR A 42 -4.36 -11.76 12.77
N LEU A 43 -4.79 -11.26 11.61
CA LEU A 43 -4.56 -9.89 11.18
C LEU A 43 -5.61 -9.46 10.17
N GLY A 44 -5.79 -8.14 10.02
CA GLY A 44 -6.47 -7.54 8.87
C GLY A 44 -5.58 -7.58 7.63
N THR A 45 -6.16 -7.60 6.45
CA THR A 45 -5.40 -7.60 5.18
C THR A 45 -4.61 -6.31 4.95
N HIS A 46 -4.98 -5.22 5.61
CA HIS A 46 -4.31 -3.92 5.54
C HIS A 46 -3.38 -3.67 6.74
N SER A 47 -2.73 -4.73 7.23
CA SER A 47 -1.79 -4.64 8.36
C SER A 47 -0.34 -4.54 7.88
N GLY A 48 0.45 -3.64 8.49
CA GLY A 48 1.87 -3.44 8.16
C GLY A 48 2.09 -2.98 6.71
N THR A 49 3.20 -3.39 6.11
CA THR A 49 3.45 -3.12 4.69
C THR A 49 2.66 -4.11 3.85
N HIS A 50 1.71 -3.62 3.11
CA HIS A 50 0.76 -4.41 2.32
C HIS A 50 0.47 -3.75 0.97
N MET A 51 -0.38 -4.37 0.17
CA MET A 51 -0.84 -3.87 -1.12
C MET A 51 -2.35 -4.00 -1.19
N ASP A 52 -3.00 -2.96 -1.71
CA ASP A 52 -4.42 -2.98 -2.01
C ASP A 52 -4.65 -3.53 -3.42
N ALA A 53 -5.55 -4.48 -3.53
CA ALA A 53 -6.06 -4.92 -4.82
C ALA A 53 -7.33 -4.14 -5.19
N PRO A 54 -7.70 -4.04 -6.47
CA PRO A 54 -8.94 -3.37 -6.88
C PRO A 54 -10.19 -3.77 -6.09
N TRP A 55 -10.30 -5.02 -5.69
CA TRP A 55 -11.44 -5.53 -4.90
C TRP A 55 -11.64 -4.81 -3.56
N HIS A 56 -10.60 -4.15 -3.04
CA HIS A 56 -10.72 -3.39 -1.78
C HIS A 56 -11.81 -2.31 -1.85
N TYR A 57 -11.94 -1.60 -2.97
CA TYR A 57 -12.95 -0.55 -3.18
C TYR A 57 -13.90 -0.79 -4.35
N ILE A 58 -13.60 -1.73 -5.24
CA ILE A 58 -14.38 -2.01 -6.45
C ILE A 58 -15.06 -3.38 -6.28
N PRO A 59 -16.41 -3.47 -6.20
CA PRO A 59 -17.12 -4.72 -5.89
C PRO A 59 -16.78 -5.90 -6.81
N GLU A 60 -16.59 -5.64 -8.11
CA GLU A 60 -16.21 -6.64 -9.12
C GLU A 60 -14.71 -6.53 -9.50
N GLY A 61 -13.93 -5.85 -8.65
CA GLY A 61 -12.50 -5.66 -8.84
C GLY A 61 -11.72 -6.97 -8.72
N LYS A 62 -10.55 -6.99 -9.33
CA LYS A 62 -9.62 -8.12 -9.18
C LYS A 62 -9.11 -8.21 -7.75
N THR A 63 -8.98 -9.42 -7.25
CA THR A 63 -8.38 -9.74 -5.95
C THR A 63 -6.85 -9.85 -6.05
N ILE A 64 -6.16 -9.90 -4.92
CA ILE A 64 -4.69 -9.78 -4.86
C ILE A 64 -3.95 -10.87 -5.67
N GLU A 65 -4.51 -12.06 -5.81
CA GLU A 65 -3.91 -13.13 -6.61
C GLU A 65 -3.87 -12.85 -8.12
N ALA A 66 -4.58 -11.83 -8.57
CA ALA A 66 -4.52 -11.37 -9.97
C ALA A 66 -3.44 -10.31 -10.21
N VAL A 67 -2.81 -9.78 -9.16
CA VAL A 67 -1.67 -8.87 -9.28
C VAL A 67 -0.45 -9.66 -9.74
N THR A 68 0.19 -9.20 -10.81
CA THR A 68 1.36 -9.89 -11.36
C THR A 68 2.66 -9.40 -10.70
N LEU A 69 3.71 -10.22 -10.78
CA LEU A 69 5.02 -9.82 -10.26
C LEU A 69 5.59 -8.62 -11.04
N GLU A 70 5.28 -8.50 -12.32
CA GLU A 70 5.70 -7.37 -13.17
C GLU A 70 5.13 -6.04 -12.67
N GLN A 71 3.95 -6.03 -12.03
CA GLN A 71 3.40 -4.81 -11.43
C GLN A 71 4.22 -4.37 -10.22
N THR A 72 4.75 -5.32 -9.44
CA THR A 72 5.38 -5.06 -8.15
C THR A 72 6.91 -5.08 -8.18
N ILE A 73 7.52 -5.70 -9.18
CA ILE A 73 8.96 -5.85 -9.30
C ILE A 73 9.46 -5.13 -10.55
N GLY A 74 10.33 -4.16 -10.36
CA GLY A 74 10.95 -3.41 -11.46
C GLY A 74 11.57 -2.11 -11.01
N PRO A 75 12.09 -1.31 -11.96
CA PRO A 75 12.55 0.03 -11.66
C PRO A 75 11.42 0.87 -11.06
N CYS A 76 11.76 1.69 -10.06
CA CYS A 76 10.81 2.62 -9.46
C CYS A 76 11.46 4.00 -9.29
N HIS A 77 10.62 5.04 -9.27
CA HIS A 77 11.02 6.37 -8.86
C HIS A 77 10.61 6.59 -7.41
N VAL A 78 11.56 7.06 -6.60
CA VAL A 78 11.31 7.46 -5.21
C VAL A 78 11.37 8.96 -5.14
N VAL A 79 10.30 9.60 -4.69
CA VAL A 79 10.20 11.04 -4.55
C VAL A 79 9.85 11.40 -3.11
N SER A 80 10.42 12.49 -2.59
CA SER A 80 10.05 13.00 -1.27
C SER A 80 9.05 14.14 -1.43
N MET A 81 7.89 14.00 -0.81
CA MET A 81 6.81 14.99 -0.85
C MET A 81 6.15 15.09 0.53
N GLU A 82 5.53 16.23 0.79
CA GLU A 82 4.83 16.49 2.04
C GLU A 82 3.51 17.23 1.77
N GLY A 83 2.50 16.96 2.60
CA GLY A 83 1.21 17.65 2.56
C GLY A 83 0.32 17.26 1.39
N LYS A 84 -0.49 18.23 0.90
CA LYS A 84 -1.49 17.97 -0.14
C LYS A 84 -0.87 17.85 -1.53
N LEU A 85 -1.03 16.70 -2.16
CA LEU A 85 -0.54 16.44 -3.52
C LEU A 85 -1.63 16.74 -4.53
N THR A 86 -1.55 17.92 -5.13
CA THR A 86 -2.41 18.35 -6.22
C THR A 86 -1.89 17.85 -7.55
N ARG A 87 -2.73 17.94 -8.58
CA ARG A 87 -2.31 17.66 -9.97
C ARG A 87 -1.07 18.45 -10.35
N GLU A 88 -1.02 19.76 -10.08
CA GLU A 88 0.09 20.64 -10.44
C GLU A 88 1.42 20.18 -9.83
N ILE A 89 1.42 19.82 -8.54
CA ILE A 89 2.62 19.30 -7.85
C ILE A 89 3.11 18.02 -8.52
N LEU A 90 2.19 17.09 -8.80
CA LEU A 90 2.52 15.80 -9.40
C LEU A 90 3.03 15.93 -10.83
N GLU A 91 2.46 16.83 -11.64
CA GLU A 91 2.92 17.11 -13.00
C GLU A 91 4.38 17.59 -13.03
N HIS A 92 4.80 18.34 -12.02
CA HIS A 92 6.18 18.86 -11.94
C HIS A 92 7.17 17.88 -11.29
N THR A 93 6.69 16.91 -10.52
CA THR A 93 7.56 16.06 -9.68
C THR A 93 7.66 14.63 -10.18
N VAL A 94 6.60 14.08 -10.78
CA VAL A 94 6.58 12.68 -11.24
C VAL A 94 7.11 12.59 -12.68
N PRO A 95 8.23 11.86 -12.91
CA PRO A 95 8.80 11.69 -14.24
C PRO A 95 7.81 11.09 -15.24
N GLU A 96 7.90 11.49 -16.51
CA GLU A 96 6.98 11.02 -17.55
C GLU A 96 7.01 9.51 -17.79
N ASP A 97 8.17 8.89 -17.62
CA ASP A 97 8.43 7.47 -17.81
C ASP A 97 8.24 6.64 -16.53
N CYS A 98 7.66 7.23 -15.48
CA CYS A 98 7.44 6.55 -14.20
C CYS A 98 6.36 5.47 -14.33
N GLU A 99 6.75 4.22 -14.13
CA GLU A 99 5.84 3.08 -14.04
C GLU A 99 5.52 2.67 -12.61
N ARG A 100 6.44 2.89 -11.67
CA ARG A 100 6.28 2.60 -10.24
C ARG A 100 6.74 3.79 -9.44
N LEU A 101 5.83 4.36 -8.68
CA LEU A 101 6.07 5.56 -7.88
C LEU A 101 6.03 5.21 -6.39
N LEU A 102 7.09 5.53 -5.67
CA LEU A 102 7.13 5.47 -4.21
C LEU A 102 7.28 6.88 -3.67
N ILE A 103 6.37 7.28 -2.80
CA ILE A 103 6.36 8.61 -2.18
C ILE A 103 6.80 8.48 -0.73
N HIS A 104 7.93 9.12 -0.42
CA HIS A 104 8.45 9.26 0.94
C HIS A 104 7.94 10.55 1.55
N GLY A 105 7.37 10.48 2.76
CA GLY A 105 6.82 11.58 3.54
C GLY A 105 5.32 11.47 3.83
N GLU A 106 4.82 12.35 4.67
CA GLU A 106 3.41 12.40 5.04
C GLU A 106 2.61 13.19 3.99
N ILE A 107 1.79 12.50 3.23
CA ILE A 107 1.05 13.09 2.11
C ILE A 107 -0.46 12.87 2.22
N GLU A 108 -1.19 13.74 1.57
CA GLU A 108 -2.62 13.63 1.30
C GLU A 108 -2.85 13.84 -0.20
N LEU A 109 -3.18 12.76 -0.91
CA LEU A 109 -3.48 12.85 -2.35
C LEU A 109 -4.88 13.45 -2.53
N THR A 110 -4.95 14.54 -3.31
CA THR A 110 -6.24 15.16 -3.66
C THR A 110 -6.94 14.37 -4.75
N SER A 111 -8.28 14.55 -4.91
CA SER A 111 -9.03 13.91 -6.00
C SER A 111 -8.48 14.27 -7.39
N GLU A 112 -8.01 15.51 -7.59
CA GLU A 112 -7.37 15.93 -8.83
C GLU A 112 -6.01 15.26 -9.05
N GLY A 113 -5.23 15.11 -7.97
CA GLY A 113 -3.96 14.38 -7.98
C GLY A 113 -4.17 12.90 -8.31
N ALA A 114 -5.17 12.26 -7.70
CA ALA A 114 -5.55 10.88 -8.01
C ALA A 114 -5.96 10.72 -9.47
N GLY A 115 -6.79 11.62 -9.99
CA GLY A 115 -7.18 11.63 -11.40
C GLY A 115 -6.00 11.80 -12.36
N TYR A 116 -5.02 12.61 -11.98
CA TYR A 116 -3.78 12.75 -12.76
C TYR A 116 -2.97 11.44 -12.77
N LEU A 117 -2.73 10.83 -11.61
CA LEU A 117 -1.99 9.56 -11.54
C LEU A 117 -2.73 8.42 -12.24
N ALA A 118 -4.05 8.35 -12.12
CA ALA A 118 -4.89 7.38 -12.82
C ALA A 118 -4.80 7.49 -14.34
N GLY A 119 -4.57 8.70 -14.87
CA GLY A 119 -4.33 8.95 -16.30
C GLY A 119 -2.93 8.60 -16.78
N ARG A 120 -2.02 8.19 -15.86
CA ARG A 120 -0.65 7.78 -16.17
C ARG A 120 -0.57 6.25 -16.34
N ASN A 121 0.49 5.77 -16.93
CA ASN A 121 0.75 4.32 -17.06
C ASN A 121 1.47 3.77 -15.81
N LEU A 122 0.93 4.12 -14.62
CA LEU A 122 1.47 3.60 -13.38
C LEU A 122 0.98 2.17 -13.13
N GLN A 123 1.90 1.30 -12.73
CA GLN A 123 1.63 -0.08 -12.32
C GLN A 123 1.57 -0.21 -10.81
N LEU A 124 2.21 0.72 -10.07
CA LEU A 124 2.27 0.73 -8.63
C LEU A 124 2.42 2.15 -8.11
N LEU A 125 1.64 2.49 -7.10
CA LEU A 125 1.82 3.64 -6.23
C LEU A 125 2.08 3.15 -4.80
N GLY A 126 3.18 3.57 -4.18
CA GLY A 126 3.48 3.28 -2.78
C GLY A 126 3.60 4.56 -1.97
N VAL A 127 3.06 4.54 -0.75
CA VAL A 127 3.12 5.65 0.21
C VAL A 127 3.53 5.14 1.59
N GLU A 128 4.03 6.02 2.46
CA GLU A 128 4.39 5.66 3.84
C GLU A 128 3.20 5.73 4.80
N GLY A 129 2.16 6.48 4.46
CA GLY A 129 0.95 6.63 5.26
C GLY A 129 0.10 5.36 5.30
N MET A 130 -0.86 5.33 6.22
CA MET A 130 -1.85 4.25 6.32
C MET A 130 -2.96 4.35 5.27
N THR A 131 -3.04 5.48 4.57
CA THR A 131 -3.99 5.74 3.48
C THR A 131 -3.40 6.76 2.51
N VAL A 132 -3.95 6.84 1.32
CA VAL A 132 -3.47 7.77 0.26
C VAL A 132 -4.23 9.10 0.24
N GLY A 133 -5.46 9.15 0.75
CA GLY A 133 -6.31 10.36 0.81
C GLY A 133 -6.48 10.90 2.23
N SER A 134 -7.28 11.95 2.38
CA SER A 134 -7.78 12.39 3.68
C SER A 134 -8.95 11.54 4.16
N GLU A 135 -9.40 11.72 5.42
CA GLU A 135 -10.63 11.08 5.93
C GLU A 135 -11.85 11.35 5.04
N GLU A 136 -11.92 12.53 4.41
CA GLU A 136 -13.05 12.95 3.57
C GLU A 136 -12.97 12.41 2.13
N THR A 137 -11.75 12.19 1.62
CA THR A 137 -11.53 11.87 0.19
C THR A 137 -11.01 10.47 -0.05
N THR A 138 -10.68 9.71 1.00
CA THR A 138 -10.02 8.40 0.88
C THR A 138 -10.77 7.43 -0.03
N ASP A 139 -12.10 7.34 0.10
CA ASP A 139 -12.92 6.45 -0.73
C ASP A 139 -12.83 6.80 -2.22
N GLN A 140 -12.95 8.10 -2.54
CA GLN A 140 -12.88 8.56 -3.92
C GLN A 140 -11.48 8.36 -4.51
N VAL A 141 -10.45 8.67 -3.75
CA VAL A 141 -9.06 8.54 -4.19
C VAL A 141 -8.72 7.08 -4.47
N HIS A 142 -9.06 6.16 -3.55
CA HIS A 142 -8.85 4.72 -3.76
C HIS A 142 -9.58 4.21 -4.99
N ARG A 143 -10.88 4.52 -5.15
CA ARG A 143 -11.65 4.10 -6.33
C ARG A 143 -11.00 4.60 -7.61
N THR A 144 -10.64 5.89 -7.66
CA THR A 144 -10.02 6.50 -8.85
C THR A 144 -8.72 5.78 -9.24
N LEU A 145 -7.88 5.42 -8.28
CA LEU A 145 -6.62 4.70 -8.55
C LEU A 145 -6.85 3.23 -8.89
N LEU A 146 -7.64 2.52 -8.09
CA LEU A 146 -7.85 1.08 -8.22
C LEU A 146 -8.67 0.69 -9.45
N GLU A 147 -9.52 1.59 -9.98
CA GLU A 147 -10.22 1.37 -11.26
C GLU A 147 -9.28 1.23 -12.45
N THR A 148 -8.06 1.74 -12.36
CA THR A 148 -7.04 1.58 -13.43
C THR A 148 -6.41 0.19 -13.43
N GLY A 149 -6.57 -0.59 -12.35
CA GLY A 149 -5.89 -1.88 -12.16
C GLY A 149 -4.47 -1.74 -11.58
N MET A 150 -4.14 -0.53 -11.09
CA MET A 150 -2.88 -0.21 -10.40
C MET A 150 -2.77 -1.03 -9.12
#